data_e1c5d77408af6b96b763b0fae90817c8
#
_entry.id   e1c5d77408af6b96b763b0fae90817c8
#
_cell.length_a   1.000
_cell.length_b   1.000
_cell.length_c   1.000
_cell.angle_alpha   90.00
_cell.angle_beta   90.00
_cell.angle_gamma   90.00
#
_symmetry.space_group_name_H-M   'P 1'
#
loop_
_entity.id
_entity.type
_entity.pdbx_description
1 polymer ?
#
loop_
_entity_poly.entity_id
_entity_poly.type
_entity_poly.pdbx_seq_one_letter_code
_entity_poly.pdbx_strand_id
1 'polypeptide(L)'
;MMNPAEGNTSLFLLSLLLVCPICTSLDTITPEQPLKDGQLLLSNKKTFALGFFSPGSSSHRYVGIWFNQITEQTVVWVANRDAPLNDTSGVLSINGKGNLVLHTQNQTTPIWSTDVSFSVSSTNNSMAKLLDMGNLVLVQ
;
A
#
# COMPACT_ATOMS: atom_id res chain seq x y z
N MET A 1 35.93 -19.54 -28.30
CA MET A 1 35.63 -19.27 -27.69
C MET A 1 34.68 -18.67 -27.31
N MET A 2 34.17 -18.47 -27.22
CA MET A 2 33.48 -17.97 -26.81
C MET A 2 32.71 -17.85 -26.32
N ASN A 3 32.16 -17.59 -26.56
CA ASN A 3 31.86 -17.09 -25.80
C ASN A 3 30.77 -17.35 -25.04
N PRO A 4 30.60 -18.33 -24.27
CA PRO A 4 29.58 -18.66 -23.37
C PRO A 4 29.41 -17.62 -22.31
N ALA A 5 30.43 -16.89 -22.05
CA ALA A 5 30.36 -15.82 -21.08
C ALA A 5 29.35 -14.75 -21.47
N GLU A 6 29.21 -14.54 -22.73
CA GLU A 6 28.26 -13.53 -23.21
C GLU A 6 26.83 -13.90 -22.92
N GLY A 7 26.52 -15.18 -23.10
CA GLY A 7 25.20 -15.64 -22.79
C GLY A 7 24.88 -15.53 -21.32
N ASN A 8 25.85 -15.83 -20.48
CA ASN A 8 25.66 -15.71 -19.05
C ASN A 8 25.39 -14.29 -18.63
N THR A 9 26.05 -13.35 -19.27
CA THR A 9 25.84 -11.95 -18.96
C THR A 9 24.40 -11.53 -19.23
N SER A 10 23.86 -12.01 -20.34
CA SER A 10 22.47 -11.72 -20.64
C SER A 10 21.53 -12.26 -19.59
N LEU A 11 21.82 -13.44 -19.09
CA LEU A 11 21.00 -14.05 -18.06
C LEU A 11 21.05 -13.26 -16.78
N PHE A 12 22.20 -12.71 -16.44
CA PHE A 12 22.28 -11.85 -15.26
C PHE A 12 21.42 -10.60 -15.39
N LEU A 13 21.39 -10.02 -16.54
CA LEU A 13 20.54 -8.85 -16.76
C LEU A 13 19.09 -9.19 -16.58
N LEU A 14 18.67 -10.34 -17.04
CA LEU A 14 17.31 -10.79 -16.82
C LEU A 14 17.01 -10.98 -15.35
N SER A 15 17.95 -11.52 -14.62
CA SER A 15 17.78 -11.69 -13.18
C SER A 15 17.59 -10.36 -12.48
N LEU A 16 18.33 -9.35 -12.86
CA LEU A 16 18.18 -8.04 -12.27
C LEU A 16 16.80 -7.45 -12.55
N LEU A 17 16.30 -7.65 -13.74
CA LEU A 17 14.97 -7.20 -14.08
C LEU A 17 13.92 -7.90 -13.24
N LEU A 18 14.13 -9.17 -12.92
CA LEU A 18 13.20 -9.90 -12.09
C LEU A 18 13.21 -9.42 -10.65
N VAL A 19 14.33 -8.86 -10.20
CA VAL A 19 14.42 -8.33 -8.85
C VAL A 19 13.63 -7.04 -8.72
N CYS A 20 13.55 -6.24 -9.78
CA CYS A 20 12.83 -4.97 -9.75
C CYS A 20 11.38 -5.09 -9.32
N PRO A 21 10.63 -6.14 -9.74
CA PRO A 21 9.23 -6.27 -9.31
C PRO A 21 9.05 -6.41 -7.81
N ILE A 22 10.13 -6.63 -7.07
CA ILE A 22 10.04 -6.68 -5.62
C ILE A 22 9.67 -5.32 -5.04
N CYS A 23 9.98 -4.25 -5.76
CA CYS A 23 9.50 -2.92 -5.39
C CYS A 23 8.04 -2.84 -5.77
N THR A 24 7.20 -3.52 -5.01
CA THR A 24 5.80 -3.66 -5.36
C THR A 24 5.05 -2.38 -5.07
N SER A 25 4.51 -1.78 -6.09
CA SER A 25 3.48 -0.77 -5.96
C SER A 25 2.17 -1.37 -6.44
N LEU A 26 1.09 -0.99 -5.78
CA LEU A 26 -0.26 -1.41 -6.14
C LEU A 26 -0.99 -0.23 -6.75
N ASP A 27 -1.95 -0.53 -7.61
CA ASP A 27 -2.85 0.50 -8.16
C ASP A 27 -4.04 0.68 -7.25
N THR A 28 -4.53 -0.42 -6.71
CA THR A 28 -5.75 -0.46 -5.94
C THR A 28 -5.60 -1.46 -4.80
N ILE A 29 -6.41 -1.25 -3.77
CA ILE A 29 -6.61 -2.25 -2.71
C ILE A 29 -7.95 -2.89 -2.98
N THR A 30 -7.97 -4.21 -3.07
CA THR A 30 -9.18 -4.99 -3.26
C THR A 30 -9.33 -5.98 -2.11
N PRO A 31 -10.49 -6.63 -1.95
CA PRO A 31 -10.63 -7.65 -0.90
C PRO A 31 -9.59 -8.77 -1.01
N GLU A 32 -9.15 -9.09 -2.23
CA GLU A 32 -8.16 -10.13 -2.45
C GLU A 32 -6.73 -9.63 -2.40
N GLN A 33 -6.54 -8.31 -2.46
CA GLN A 33 -5.20 -7.72 -2.55
C GLN A 33 -5.05 -6.58 -1.55
N PRO A 34 -4.77 -6.92 -0.28
CA PRO A 34 -4.54 -5.89 0.74
C PRO A 34 -3.18 -5.24 0.58
N LEU A 35 -3.00 -4.12 1.25
CA LEU A 35 -1.73 -3.40 1.33
C LEU A 35 -1.06 -3.74 2.65
N LYS A 36 0.13 -4.30 2.57
CA LYS A 36 0.92 -4.64 3.75
C LYS A 36 2.02 -3.62 3.97
N ASP A 37 2.50 -3.54 5.19
CA ASP A 37 3.64 -2.68 5.51
C ASP A 37 4.81 -3.05 4.59
N GLY A 38 5.42 -2.03 3.98
CA GLY A 38 6.48 -2.21 2.99
C GLY A 38 6.00 -2.08 1.56
N GLN A 39 4.70 -2.12 1.33
CA GLN A 39 4.12 -1.92 0.01
C GLN A 39 3.59 -0.50 -0.13
N LEU A 40 3.47 -0.02 -1.35
CA LEU A 40 2.94 1.31 -1.64
C LEU A 40 1.78 1.20 -2.62
N LEU A 41 0.77 2.04 -2.38
CA LEU A 41 -0.28 2.32 -3.33
C LEU A 41 0.06 3.65 -3.99
N LEU A 42 0.15 3.68 -5.31
CA LEU A 42 0.51 4.89 -6.03
C LEU A 42 -0.68 5.41 -6.81
N SER A 43 -0.81 6.73 -6.88
CA SER A 43 -1.76 7.33 -7.80
C SER A 43 -1.33 7.08 -9.24
N ASN A 44 -2.26 7.23 -10.19
CA ASN A 44 -2.02 6.90 -11.58
C ASN A 44 -0.80 7.63 -12.14
N LYS A 45 -0.66 8.91 -11.83
CA LYS A 45 0.48 9.72 -12.27
C LYS A 45 1.67 9.63 -11.32
N LYS A 46 1.57 8.80 -10.28
CA LYS A 46 2.62 8.61 -9.28
C LYS A 46 2.97 9.87 -8.49
N THR A 47 2.06 10.81 -8.43
CA THR A 47 2.23 12.04 -7.67
C THR A 47 2.11 11.79 -6.17
N PHE A 48 1.19 10.90 -5.79
CA PHE A 48 0.94 10.56 -4.39
C PHE A 48 1.20 9.09 -4.13
N ALA A 49 1.62 8.80 -2.92
CA ALA A 49 1.79 7.45 -2.42
C ALA A 49 1.01 7.28 -1.13
N LEU A 50 0.44 6.11 -0.94
CA LEU A 50 -0.15 5.69 0.33
C LEU A 50 0.59 4.47 0.80
N GLY A 51 0.92 4.45 2.08
CA GLY A 51 1.64 3.32 2.66
C GLY A 51 1.84 3.51 4.14
N PHE A 52 2.64 2.63 4.71
CA PHE A 52 3.02 2.68 6.11
C PHE A 52 4.31 3.47 6.27
N PHE A 53 4.36 4.31 7.29
CA PHE A 53 5.53 5.15 7.57
C PHE A 53 5.70 5.36 9.06
N SER A 54 6.90 5.77 9.46
CA SER A 54 7.20 6.19 10.82
C SER A 54 7.72 7.62 10.79
N PRO A 55 7.15 8.53 11.57
CA PRO A 55 7.61 9.92 11.59
C PRO A 55 8.93 10.04 12.36
N GLY A 56 9.87 10.77 11.81
CA GLY A 56 11.14 11.08 12.46
C GLY A 56 11.87 9.82 12.92
N SER A 57 12.27 9.79 14.17
CA SER A 57 12.98 8.67 14.77
C SER A 57 12.05 7.70 15.50
N SER A 58 10.75 7.89 15.40
CA SER A 58 9.76 7.02 16.04
C SER A 58 9.71 5.66 15.38
N SER A 59 9.45 4.63 16.18
CA SER A 59 9.20 3.29 15.67
C SER A 59 7.72 3.02 15.43
N HIS A 60 6.86 3.96 15.80
CA HIS A 60 5.43 3.82 15.57
C HIS A 60 5.11 3.86 14.08
N ARG A 61 4.19 3.00 13.65
CA ARG A 61 3.81 2.92 12.25
C ARG A 61 2.43 3.50 12.04
N TYR A 62 2.32 4.27 10.98
CA TYR A 62 1.07 4.93 10.59
C TYR A 62 0.79 4.66 9.11
N VAL A 63 -0.47 4.64 8.75
CA VAL A 63 -0.89 4.65 7.35
C VAL A 63 -1.13 6.09 6.95
N GLY A 64 -0.50 6.54 5.89
CA GLY A 64 -0.66 7.91 5.43
C GLY A 64 -0.51 8.06 3.93
N ILE A 65 -0.79 9.27 3.47
CA ILE A 65 -0.62 9.68 2.09
C ILE A 65 0.40 10.80 2.05
N TRP A 66 1.35 10.71 1.12
CA TRP A 66 2.38 11.72 0.96
C TRP A 66 2.69 11.96 -0.51
N PHE A 67 3.41 13.06 -0.78
CA PHE A 67 3.89 13.35 -2.12
C PHE A 67 5.03 12.40 -2.47
N ASN A 68 4.84 11.61 -3.51
CA ASN A 68 5.76 10.53 -3.86
C ASN A 68 7.07 11.02 -4.49
N GLN A 69 7.04 12.15 -5.16
CA GLN A 69 8.17 12.61 -5.98
C GLN A 69 9.07 13.61 -5.28
N ILE A 70 8.83 13.86 -4.01
CA ILE A 70 9.59 14.83 -3.21
C ILE A 70 10.55 14.04 -2.33
N THR A 71 11.80 14.51 -2.25
CA THR A 71 12.83 13.83 -1.44
C THR A 71 12.48 13.83 0.05
N GLU A 72 11.87 14.91 0.54
CA GLU A 72 11.38 14.94 1.90
C GLU A 72 9.95 14.43 1.93
N GLN A 73 9.68 13.51 2.84
CA GLN A 73 8.36 12.94 2.95
C GLN A 73 7.41 13.97 3.56
N THR A 74 6.54 14.51 2.74
CA THR A 74 5.52 15.47 3.16
C THR A 74 4.18 14.75 3.22
N VAL A 75 3.78 14.38 4.44
CA VAL A 75 2.55 13.63 4.67
C VAL A 75 1.38 14.60 4.66
N VAL A 76 0.36 14.29 3.86
CA VAL A 76 -0.83 15.13 3.73
C VAL A 76 -2.04 14.53 4.45
N TRP A 77 -2.00 13.27 4.82
CA TRP A 77 -3.10 12.61 5.52
C TRP A 77 -2.60 11.39 6.26
N VAL A 78 -3.18 11.13 7.44
CA VAL A 78 -2.87 9.96 8.27
C VAL A 78 -4.17 9.33 8.74
N ALA A 79 -4.31 8.03 8.55
CA ALA A 79 -5.51 7.30 8.96
C ALA A 79 -5.57 7.08 10.46
N ASN A 80 -4.54 6.47 11.01
CA ASN A 80 -4.53 6.03 12.42
C ASN A 80 -3.71 6.96 13.31
N ARG A 81 -3.95 8.25 13.18
CA ARG A 81 -3.19 9.27 13.92
C ARG A 81 -3.20 9.02 15.43
N ASP A 82 -4.35 8.59 15.96
CA ASP A 82 -4.52 8.41 17.40
C ASP A 82 -4.27 6.97 17.86
N ALA A 83 -3.96 6.07 16.94
CA ALA A 83 -3.77 4.66 17.25
C ALA A 83 -2.61 4.07 16.45
N PRO A 84 -1.37 4.43 16.80
CA PRO A 84 -0.22 3.92 16.07
C PRO A 84 -0.03 2.43 16.25
N LEU A 85 0.56 1.80 15.25
CA LEU A 85 1.02 0.43 15.33
C LEU A 85 2.43 0.40 15.91
N ASN A 86 2.74 -0.67 16.63
CA ASN A 86 4.05 -0.78 17.29
C ASN A 86 5.06 -1.59 16.49
N ASP A 87 4.63 -2.17 15.37
CA ASP A 87 5.50 -3.02 14.54
C ASP A 87 5.05 -2.95 13.08
N THR A 88 5.65 -3.79 12.26
CA THR A 88 5.40 -3.81 10.81
C THR A 88 4.37 -4.88 10.40
N SER A 89 3.54 -5.33 11.31
CA SER A 89 2.53 -6.35 11.02
C SER A 89 1.22 -5.77 10.47
N GLY A 90 1.16 -4.47 10.22
CA GLY A 90 -0.04 -3.81 9.76
C GLY A 90 -0.49 -4.25 8.39
N VAL A 91 -1.79 -4.33 8.21
CA VAL A 91 -2.44 -4.67 6.94
C VAL A 91 -3.62 -3.73 6.74
N LEU A 92 -3.65 -3.10 5.58
CA LEU A 92 -4.77 -2.27 5.16
C LEU A 92 -5.56 -3.06 4.13
N SER A 93 -6.80 -3.39 4.44
CA SER A 93 -7.60 -4.30 3.62
C SER A 93 -9.04 -3.84 3.52
N ILE A 94 -9.79 -4.47 2.62
CA ILE A 94 -11.23 -4.24 2.51
C ILE A 94 -11.94 -5.42 3.14
N ASN A 95 -12.82 -5.13 4.11
CA ASN A 95 -13.53 -6.17 4.84
C ASN A 95 -14.80 -6.60 4.09
N GLY A 96 -15.53 -7.57 4.68
CA GLY A 96 -16.74 -8.11 4.07
C GLY A 96 -17.88 -7.11 3.94
N LYS A 97 -17.81 -5.98 4.62
CA LYS A 97 -18.80 -4.91 4.50
C LYS A 97 -18.41 -3.82 3.51
N GLY A 98 -17.27 -3.99 2.83
CA GLY A 98 -16.79 -3.03 1.87
C GLY A 98 -16.02 -1.87 2.47
N ASN A 99 -15.70 -1.92 3.75
CA ASN A 99 -14.94 -0.86 4.41
C ASN A 99 -13.44 -1.11 4.32
N LEU A 100 -12.69 -0.03 4.22
CA LEU A 100 -11.24 -0.08 4.34
C LEU A 100 -10.90 -0.12 5.82
N VAL A 101 -10.14 -1.14 6.21
CA VAL A 101 -9.80 -1.36 7.61
C VAL A 101 -8.30 -1.57 7.78
N LEU A 102 -7.79 -1.09 8.89
CA LEU A 102 -6.40 -1.28 9.30
C LEU A 102 -6.38 -2.23 10.49
N HIS A 103 -5.65 -3.32 10.37
CA HIS A 103 -5.49 -4.29 11.43
C HIS A 103 -4.09 -4.87 11.40
N THR A 104 -3.72 -5.61 12.44
CA THR A 104 -2.48 -6.37 12.43
C THR A 104 -2.76 -7.78 11.93
N GLN A 105 -1.72 -8.48 11.50
CA GLN A 105 -1.89 -9.85 11.01
C GLN A 105 -2.42 -10.80 12.08
N ASN A 106 -2.17 -10.49 13.33
CA ASN A 106 -2.52 -11.37 14.44
C ASN A 106 -3.85 -11.02 15.09
N GLN A 107 -4.48 -9.92 14.68
CA GLN A 107 -5.72 -9.46 15.28
C GLN A 107 -6.74 -9.16 14.20
N THR A 108 -7.96 -9.60 14.42
CA THR A 108 -9.05 -9.34 13.48
C THR A 108 -9.78 -8.04 13.82
N THR A 109 -9.61 -7.53 15.05
CA THR A 109 -10.23 -6.27 15.45
C THR A 109 -9.53 -5.11 14.76
N PRO A 110 -10.25 -4.28 13.99
CA PRO A 110 -9.64 -3.14 13.32
C PRO A 110 -9.11 -2.10 14.30
N ILE A 111 -7.96 -1.55 13.97
CA ILE A 111 -7.40 -0.40 14.67
C ILE A 111 -8.02 0.87 14.14
N TRP A 112 -8.34 0.87 12.86
CA TRP A 112 -8.99 1.98 12.18
C TRP A 112 -9.86 1.43 11.06
N SER A 113 -10.96 2.12 10.77
CA SER A 113 -11.88 1.75 9.70
C SER A 113 -12.58 2.97 9.15
N THR A 114 -12.95 2.92 7.88
CA THR A 114 -13.77 3.97 7.27
C THR A 114 -15.18 4.00 7.84
N ASP A 115 -15.69 2.85 8.25
CA ASP A 115 -16.99 2.71 8.89
C ASP A 115 -18.12 3.36 8.08
N VAL A 116 -18.16 3.09 6.80
CA VAL A 116 -19.19 3.58 5.90
C VAL A 116 -20.23 2.49 5.71
N SER A 117 -21.51 2.90 5.72
CA SER A 117 -22.59 1.96 5.44
C SER A 117 -22.86 1.94 3.95
N PHE A 118 -22.61 0.82 3.31
CA PHE A 118 -23.00 0.63 1.92
C PHE A 118 -24.34 -0.08 1.88
N SER A 119 -25.26 0.47 1.10
CA SER A 119 -26.53 -0.21 0.88
C SER A 119 -26.33 -1.29 -0.17
N VAL A 120 -26.29 -2.50 0.28
CA VAL A 120 -26.52 -3.71 -0.49
C VAL A 120 -25.40 -4.27 -1.35
N SER A 121 -25.09 -5.44 -1.06
CA SER A 121 -25.15 -6.68 -1.79
C SER A 121 -23.97 -7.13 -2.61
N SER A 122 -22.97 -6.38 -2.96
CA SER A 122 -21.79 -7.02 -3.51
C SER A 122 -20.53 -6.30 -3.06
N THR A 123 -20.13 -6.59 -1.86
CA THR A 123 -18.85 -6.14 -1.33
C THR A 123 -17.66 -6.72 -2.10
N ASN A 124 -17.92 -7.68 -2.98
CA ASN A 124 -16.87 -8.33 -3.75
C ASN A 124 -16.23 -7.43 -4.79
N ASN A 125 -16.90 -6.34 -5.15
CA ASN A 125 -16.39 -5.39 -6.14
C ASN A 125 -15.85 -4.12 -5.50
N SER A 126 -15.77 -4.07 -4.18
CA SER A 126 -15.26 -2.89 -3.49
C SER A 126 -13.76 -2.76 -3.72
N MET A 127 -13.31 -1.55 -3.95
CA MET A 127 -11.88 -1.26 -4.06
C MET A 127 -11.57 0.10 -3.50
N ALA A 128 -10.34 0.28 -3.04
CA ALA A 128 -9.82 1.57 -2.64
C ALA A 128 -8.78 2.01 -3.65
N LYS A 129 -8.87 3.27 -4.06
CA LYS A 129 -7.98 3.81 -5.08
C LYS A 129 -7.48 5.18 -4.65
N LEU A 130 -6.20 5.42 -4.87
CA LEU A 130 -5.58 6.70 -4.62
C LEU A 130 -5.61 7.52 -5.91
N LEU A 131 -6.29 8.64 -5.87
CA LEU A 131 -6.43 9.51 -7.04
C LEU A 131 -5.26 10.48 -7.15
N ASP A 132 -5.10 11.05 -8.34
CA ASP A 132 -3.98 11.96 -8.63
C ASP A 132 -4.06 13.27 -7.87
N MET A 133 -5.19 13.58 -7.28
CA MET A 133 -5.34 14.75 -6.41
C MET A 133 -5.04 14.45 -4.94
N GLY A 134 -4.63 13.24 -4.64
CA GLY A 134 -4.29 12.84 -3.28
C GLY A 134 -5.46 12.28 -2.48
N ASN A 135 -6.62 12.12 -3.07
CA ASN A 135 -7.79 11.56 -2.41
C ASN A 135 -7.76 10.04 -2.46
N LEU A 136 -8.06 9.42 -1.32
CA LEU A 136 -8.30 7.98 -1.27
C LEU A 136 -9.81 7.77 -1.34
N VAL A 137 -10.27 7.00 -2.32
CA VAL A 137 -11.69 6.77 -2.53
C VAL A 137 -12.01 5.29 -2.46
N LEU A 138 -13.18 5.00 -1.89
CA LEU A 138 -13.76 3.66 -1.93
C LEU A 138 -14.81 3.66 -3.03
N VAL A 139 -14.71 2.68 -3.92
CA VAL A 139 -15.69 2.51 -5.01
C VAL A 139 -16.17 1.07 -5.02
N GLN A 140 -17.39 0.88 -5.53
CA GLN A 140 -18.02 -0.41 -5.72
C GLN A 140 -18.37 -0.64 -7.17
#